data_7264b3a6f964211cd916b30688468bb7
#
_entry.id   7264b3a6f964211cd916b30688468bb7
#
_cell.length_a   1.000
_cell.length_b   1.000
_cell.length_c   1.000
_cell.angle_alpha   90.00
_cell.angle_beta   90.00
_cell.angle_gamma   90.00
#
_symmetry.space_group_name_H-M   'P 1'
#
loop_
_entity.id
_entity.type
_entity.pdbx_description
1 polymer ?
#
loop_
_entity_poly.entity_id
_entity_poly.type
_entity_poly.pdbx_seq_one_letter_code
_entity_poly.pdbx_strand_id
1 'polypeptide(L)'
;MKVELDNDAVLVLRIRMAPREKTPAHDLSGRLVVWLTNAKLRDTFPDGRSGDIERTPGAVDWVPAQRHAGENLSDQPIEFLAIVPKAGSSSHSR
;
A
#
# COMPACT_ATOMS: atom_id res chain seq x y z
N MET A 1 2.43 -0.11 -11.84
CA MET A 1 2.82 0.90 -10.84
C MET A 1 3.34 2.13 -11.54
N LYS A 2 2.93 3.30 -11.05
CA LYS A 2 3.32 4.57 -11.66
C LYS A 2 3.87 5.50 -10.59
N VAL A 3 5.00 6.16 -10.85
CA VAL A 3 5.53 7.19 -9.95
C VAL A 3 4.75 8.48 -10.20
N GLU A 4 4.06 8.96 -9.17
CA GLU A 4 3.30 10.22 -9.24
C GLU A 4 4.15 11.41 -8.81
N LEU A 5 5.02 11.18 -7.82
CA LEU A 5 5.88 12.23 -7.28
C LEU A 5 7.10 11.58 -6.66
N ASP A 6 8.26 12.16 -6.87
CA ASP A 6 9.51 11.71 -6.27
C ASP A 6 10.37 12.93 -5.98
N ASN A 7 10.60 13.19 -4.69
CA ASN A 7 11.43 14.31 -4.26
C ASN A 7 12.22 13.91 -3.01
N ASP A 8 12.89 14.87 -2.38
CA ASP A 8 13.72 14.57 -1.21
C ASP A 8 12.90 14.11 -0.01
N ALA A 9 11.61 14.45 0.05
CA ALA A 9 10.78 14.16 1.21
C ALA A 9 10.01 12.87 1.08
N VAL A 10 9.45 12.59 -0.12
CA VAL A 10 8.53 11.46 -0.30
C VAL A 10 8.66 10.88 -1.69
N LEU A 11 8.30 9.60 -1.78
CA LEU A 11 8.02 8.91 -3.03
C LEU A 11 6.55 8.55 -3.03
N VAL A 12 5.80 8.99 -4.04
CA VAL A 12 4.38 8.69 -4.17
C VAL A 12 4.17 7.78 -5.37
N LEU A 13 3.61 6.62 -5.11
CA LEU A 13 3.35 5.59 -6.12
C LEU A 13 1.85 5.40 -6.28
N ARG A 14 1.39 5.31 -7.52
CA ARG A 14 0.03 4.87 -7.83
C ARG A 14 0.10 3.38 -8.13
N ILE A 15 -0.66 2.60 -7.38
CA ILE A 15 -0.66 1.15 -7.47
C ILE A 15 -2.05 0.69 -7.88
N ARG A 16 -2.09 -0.23 -8.83
CA ARG A 16 -3.34 -0.83 -9.30
C ARG A 16 -3.22 -2.34 -9.20
N MET A 17 -4.26 -2.95 -8.63
CA MET A 17 -4.40 -4.40 -8.60
C MET A 17 -5.59 -4.79 -9.47
N ALA A 18 -5.35 -5.67 -10.43
CA ALA A 18 -6.43 -6.20 -11.26
C ALA A 18 -7.40 -7.03 -10.42
N PRO A 19 -8.64 -7.27 -10.93
CA PRO A 19 -9.57 -8.16 -10.22
C PRO A 19 -8.91 -9.49 -9.90
N ARG A 20 -9.07 -9.94 -8.66
CA ARG A 20 -8.56 -11.23 -8.17
C ARG A 20 -7.04 -11.38 -8.21
N GLU A 21 -6.30 -10.31 -8.48
CA GLU A 21 -4.84 -10.38 -8.56
C GLU A 21 -4.23 -10.71 -7.20
N LYS A 22 -3.21 -11.57 -7.24
CA LYS A 22 -2.36 -11.85 -6.08
C LYS A 22 -0.97 -11.30 -6.36
N THR A 23 -0.40 -10.64 -5.37
CA THR A 23 0.98 -10.17 -5.45
C THR A 23 1.86 -11.09 -4.61
N PRO A 24 3.10 -11.36 -5.05
CA PRO A 24 4.01 -12.17 -4.25
C PRO A 24 4.42 -11.42 -2.98
N ALA A 25 4.88 -12.19 -1.99
CA ALA A 25 5.40 -11.59 -0.76
C ALA A 25 6.63 -10.74 -1.07
N HIS A 26 6.67 -9.55 -0.51
CA HIS A 26 7.80 -8.64 -0.68
C HIS A 26 7.91 -7.71 0.52
N ASP A 27 9.09 -7.13 0.68
CA ASP A 27 9.35 -6.20 1.77
C ASP A 27 8.82 -4.81 1.43
N LEU A 28 8.15 -4.20 2.39
CA LEU A 28 7.61 -2.85 2.25
C LEU A 28 8.19 -1.95 3.32
N SER A 29 8.60 -0.76 2.93
CA SER A 29 8.90 0.30 3.89
C SER A 29 7.60 0.92 4.39
N GLY A 30 7.64 1.57 5.57
CA GLY A 30 6.48 2.23 6.13
C GLY A 30 5.91 3.26 5.17
N ARG A 31 4.58 3.35 5.10
CA ARG A 31 3.92 4.23 4.13
C ARG A 31 2.50 4.59 4.53
N LEU A 32 2.04 5.73 4.02
CA LEU A 32 0.61 6.03 4.02
C LEU A 32 0.00 5.44 2.77
N VAL A 33 -1.20 4.90 2.91
CA VAL A 33 -2.00 4.44 1.77
C VAL A 33 -3.27 5.26 1.70
N VAL A 34 -3.53 5.86 0.53
CA VAL A 34 -4.76 6.59 0.26
C VAL A 34 -5.54 5.81 -0.78
N TRP A 35 -6.69 5.29 -0.37
CA TRP A 35 -7.52 4.45 -1.23
C TRP A 35 -8.30 5.32 -2.21
N LEU A 36 -8.22 4.99 -3.51
CA LEU A 36 -8.89 5.74 -4.57
C LEU A 36 -10.15 5.04 -5.05
N THR A 37 -10.27 3.75 -4.77
CA THR A 37 -11.44 2.95 -5.12
C THR A 37 -11.92 2.18 -3.89
N ASN A 38 -13.07 1.54 -4.00
CA ASN A 38 -13.45 0.49 -3.05
C ASN A 38 -12.39 -0.61 -3.11
N ALA A 39 -12.14 -1.24 -1.97
CA ALA A 39 -11.17 -2.31 -1.88
C ALA A 39 -11.63 -3.39 -0.93
N LYS A 40 -11.45 -4.64 -1.34
CA LYS A 40 -11.51 -5.83 -0.49
C LYS A 40 -10.21 -6.54 -0.71
N LEU A 41 -9.37 -6.58 0.31
CA LEU A 41 -8.00 -7.03 0.19
C LEU A 41 -7.67 -8.00 1.31
N ARG A 42 -6.92 -9.05 0.98
CA ARG A 42 -6.35 -9.95 1.98
C ARG A 42 -4.84 -9.79 2.00
N ASP A 43 -4.31 -9.50 3.20
CA ASP A 43 -2.88 -9.49 3.44
C ASP A 43 -2.47 -10.79 4.12
N THR A 44 -1.39 -11.39 3.65
CA THR A 44 -0.82 -12.60 4.24
C THR A 44 0.61 -12.30 4.67
N PHE A 45 0.93 -12.68 5.91
CA PHE A 45 2.21 -12.38 6.55
C PHE A 45 3.09 -13.63 6.61
N PRO A 46 4.42 -13.46 6.84
CA PRO A 46 5.35 -14.60 6.82
C PRO A 46 5.05 -15.70 7.82
N ASP A 47 4.38 -15.37 8.95
CA ASP A 47 4.01 -16.36 9.97
C ASP A 47 2.74 -17.13 9.60
N GLY A 48 2.18 -16.91 8.42
CA GLY A 48 0.98 -17.58 7.95
C GLY A 48 -0.32 -16.89 8.35
N ARG A 49 -0.27 -15.86 9.19
CA ARG A 49 -1.48 -15.09 9.52
C ARG A 49 -1.95 -14.32 8.30
N SER A 50 -3.25 -14.12 8.23
CA SER A 50 -3.83 -13.27 7.20
C SER A 50 -4.92 -12.40 7.81
N GLY A 51 -5.20 -11.27 7.15
CA GLY A 51 -6.27 -10.38 7.56
C GLY A 51 -6.94 -9.78 6.35
N ASP A 52 -8.26 -9.67 6.40
CA ASP A 52 -9.04 -9.07 5.33
C ASP A 52 -9.42 -7.66 5.74
N ILE A 53 -9.30 -6.74 4.80
CA ILE A 53 -9.71 -5.35 5.01
C ILE A 53 -10.69 -4.92 3.93
N GLU A 54 -11.57 -3.98 4.28
CA GLU A 54 -12.44 -3.31 3.33
C GLU A 54 -12.23 -1.82 3.48
N ARG A 55 -12.15 -1.12 2.34
CA ARG A 55 -11.95 0.33 2.32
C ARG A 55 -12.85 0.96 1.28
N THR A 56 -13.11 2.24 1.46
CA THR A 56 -13.87 3.07 0.52
C THR A 56 -12.98 4.22 0.04
N PRO A 57 -13.33 4.84 -1.10
CA PRO A 57 -12.52 5.94 -1.63
C PRO A 57 -12.31 7.06 -0.60
N GLY A 58 -11.07 7.53 -0.49
CA GLY A 58 -10.70 8.56 0.45
C GLY A 58 -10.21 8.07 1.80
N ALA A 59 -10.36 6.78 2.09
CA ALA A 59 -9.81 6.21 3.32
C ALA A 59 -8.29 6.27 3.32
N VAL A 60 -7.69 6.44 4.49
CA VAL A 60 -6.25 6.56 4.66
C VAL A 60 -5.79 5.60 5.76
N ASP A 61 -4.73 4.85 5.46
CA ASP A 61 -4.12 3.93 6.43
C ASP A 61 -2.62 4.20 6.55
N TRP A 62 -2.08 4.01 7.73
CA TRP A 62 -0.64 3.87 7.90
C TRP A 62 -0.29 2.39 7.88
N VAL A 63 0.64 2.01 6.99
CA VAL A 63 1.13 0.64 6.89
C VAL A 63 2.58 0.63 7.35
N PRO A 64 2.89 -0.03 8.48
CA PRO A 64 4.27 -0.08 8.98
C PRO A 64 5.15 -0.92 8.06
N ALA A 65 6.46 -0.73 8.19
CA ALA A 65 7.41 -1.55 7.44
C ALA A 65 7.18 -3.03 7.77
N GLN A 66 7.01 -3.86 6.74
CA GLN A 66 6.69 -5.26 6.92
C GLN A 66 6.89 -6.03 5.63
N ARG A 67 6.87 -7.36 5.73
CA ARG A 67 6.82 -8.24 4.57
C ARG A 67 5.43 -8.83 4.49
N HIS A 68 4.79 -8.73 3.32
CA HIS A 68 3.48 -9.34 3.12
C HIS A 68 3.20 -9.62 1.65
N ALA A 69 2.19 -10.46 1.42
CA ALA A 69 1.58 -10.67 0.11
C ALA A 69 0.16 -10.12 0.17
N GLY A 70 -0.34 -9.65 -0.97
CA GLY A 70 -1.69 -9.10 -1.06
C GLY A 70 -2.53 -9.84 -2.08
N GLU A 71 -3.85 -9.83 -1.88
CA GLU A 71 -4.79 -10.41 -2.81
C GLU A 71 -6.03 -9.53 -2.92
N ASN A 72 -6.38 -9.13 -4.14
CA ASN A 72 -7.66 -8.45 -4.40
C ASN A 72 -8.76 -9.49 -4.39
N LEU A 73 -9.64 -9.42 -3.41
CA LEU A 73 -10.71 -10.39 -3.22
C LEU A 73 -11.96 -10.09 -4.05
N SER A 74 -11.93 -9.04 -4.87
CA SER A 74 -13.10 -8.60 -5.62
C SER A 74 -12.93 -8.78 -7.13
N ASP A 75 -14.04 -8.61 -7.84
CA ASP A 75 -14.06 -8.63 -9.30
C ASP A 75 -13.81 -7.25 -9.91
N GLN A 76 -13.45 -6.27 -9.07
CA GLN A 76 -13.17 -4.91 -9.50
C GLN A 76 -11.70 -4.58 -9.28
N PRO A 77 -11.09 -3.75 -10.12
CA PRO A 77 -9.73 -3.31 -9.86
C PRO A 77 -9.68 -2.43 -8.61
N ILE A 78 -8.56 -2.51 -7.90
CA ILE A 78 -8.27 -1.65 -6.76
C ILE A 78 -7.19 -0.68 -7.17
N GLU A 79 -7.35 0.59 -6.80
CA GLU A 79 -6.34 1.61 -7.02
C GLU A 79 -6.09 2.41 -5.76
N PHE A 80 -4.82 2.65 -5.45
CA PHE A 80 -4.44 3.43 -4.28
C PHE A 80 -3.11 4.13 -4.49
N LEU A 81 -2.87 5.15 -3.68
CA LEU A 81 -1.58 5.84 -3.62
C LEU A 81 -0.82 5.32 -2.40
N ALA A 82 0.45 4.99 -2.61
CA ALA A 82 1.38 4.70 -1.52
C ALA A 82 2.32 5.89 -1.38
N ILE A 83 2.32 6.51 -0.22
CA ILE A 83 3.16 7.68 0.08
C ILE A 83 4.25 7.20 1.02
N VAL A 84 5.47 7.09 0.49
CA VAL A 84 6.62 6.53 1.19
C VAL A 84 7.51 7.67 1.66
N PRO A 85 7.55 7.96 2.97
CA PRO A 85 8.48 8.96 3.49
C PRO A 85 9.92 8.51 3.29
N LYS A 86 10.79 9.44 2.96
CA LYS A 86 12.20 9.15 2.80
C LYS A 86 12.94 9.44 4.09
N ALA A 87 13.82 8.54 4.49
CA ALA A 87 14.49 8.61 5.78
C ALA A 87 15.27 9.91 5.98
N GLY A 88 15.90 10.39 4.95
CA GLY A 88 16.70 11.63 5.06
C GLY A 88 15.87 12.88 5.26
N SER A 89 14.59 12.86 4.95
CA SER A 89 13.74 14.04 5.01
C SER A 89 13.22 14.35 6.42
N SER A 90 13.22 13.40 7.30
CA SER A 90 12.59 13.53 8.62
C SER A 90 13.54 14.02 9.69
N SER A 91 14.72 14.28 9.37
CA SER A 91 15.73 14.70 10.33
C SER A 91 15.39 16.02 10.93
N HIS A 92 15.14 15.93 11.34
CA HIS A 92 15.06 16.89 11.77
C HIS A 92 14.29 17.18 12.57
N SER A 93 14.27 16.83 12.42
CA SER A 93 13.64 17.15 12.95
C SER A 93 13.53 17.53 13.92
N ARG A 94 13.81 17.84 13.97
CA ARG A 94 13.69 18.29 14.70
C ARG A 94 13.40 18.77 15.30
#